data_0b8f2f2aba7216cfcaab2562ea207536
#
_entry.id   0b8f2f2aba7216cfcaab2562ea207536
#
_cell.length_a   1.000
_cell.length_b   1.000
_cell.length_c   1.000
_cell.angle_alpha   90.00
_cell.angle_beta   90.00
_cell.angle_gamma   90.00
#
_symmetry.space_group_name_H-M   'P 1'
#
loop_
_entity.id
_entity.type
_entity.pdbx_description
1 polymer ?
#
loop_
_entity_poly.entity_id
_entity_poly.type
_entity_poly.pdbx_seq_one_letter_code
_entity_poly.pdbx_strand_id
1 'polypeptide(L)' 'MDENELRKHVLGAKKTERIIFAATPELKEALETVAQEKCMSLSALLTALATDEVLANKELFERKASNG' A
#
# COMPACT_ATOMS: atom_id res chain seq x y z
N MET A 1 -5.08 -15.24 8.25
CA MET A 1 -4.32 -15.06 7.00
C MET A 1 -2.91 -14.64 7.35
N ASP A 2 -1.91 -15.35 6.86
CA ASP A 2 -0.53 -14.97 7.16
C ASP A 2 -0.10 -13.81 6.25
N GLU A 3 1.08 -13.29 6.51
CA GLU A 3 1.60 -12.13 5.80
C GLU A 3 1.76 -12.38 4.31
N ASN A 4 2.24 -13.57 3.92
CA ASN A 4 2.42 -13.90 2.51
C ASN A 4 1.10 -14.00 1.76
N GLU A 5 0.09 -14.58 2.39
CA GLU A 5 -1.24 -14.66 1.78
C GLU A 5 -1.86 -13.28 1.64
N LEU A 6 -1.74 -12.46 2.67
CA LEU A 6 -2.26 -11.10 2.63
C LEU A 6 -1.57 -10.29 1.53
N ARG A 7 -0.26 -10.42 1.40
CA ARG A 7 0.50 -9.74 0.36
C ARG A 7 0.03 -10.15 -1.03
N LYS A 8 -0.25 -11.44 -1.24
CA LYS A 8 -0.78 -11.93 -2.51
C LYS A 8 -2.15 -11.32 -2.84
N HIS A 9 -3.01 -11.24 -1.84
CA HIS A 9 -4.33 -10.62 -2.03
C HIS A 9 -4.24 -9.14 -2.36
N VAL A 10 -3.32 -8.44 -1.71
CA VAL A 10 -3.16 -7.00 -1.89
C VAL A 10 -2.46 -6.65 -3.21
N LEU A 11 -1.43 -7.41 -3.58
CA LEU A 11 -0.57 -7.09 -4.73
C LEU A 11 -0.74 -8.00 -5.93
N GLY A 12 -1.29 -9.20 -5.75
CA GLY A 12 -1.31 -10.23 -6.78
C GLY A 12 -2.41 -10.11 -7.81
N ALA A 13 -3.44 -9.32 -7.54
CA ALA A 13 -4.57 -9.16 -8.46
C ALA A 13 -4.32 -8.01 -9.42
N LYS A 14 -5.09 -7.97 -10.49
CA LYS A 14 -5.05 -6.84 -11.42
C LYS A 14 -5.44 -5.56 -10.67
N LYS A 15 -4.78 -4.47 -11.02
CA LYS A 15 -5.08 -3.16 -10.44
C LYS A 15 -6.27 -2.56 -11.15
N THR A 16 -7.47 -2.90 -10.70
CA THR A 16 -8.72 -2.43 -11.29
C THR A 16 -9.35 -1.27 -10.52
N GLU A 17 -8.86 -1.03 -9.30
CA GLU A 17 -9.41 0.02 -8.46
C GLU A 17 -8.47 1.20 -8.36
N ARG A 18 -9.05 2.39 -8.13
CA ARG A 18 -8.28 3.62 -8.03
C ARG A 18 -8.55 4.27 -6.68
N ILE A 19 -7.48 4.68 -6.02
CA ILE A 19 -7.58 5.44 -4.78
C ILE A 19 -7.02 6.83 -5.06
N ILE A 20 -7.81 7.86 -4.72
CA ILE A 20 -7.41 9.24 -4.93
C ILE A 20 -7.39 9.94 -3.58
N PHE A 21 -6.30 10.64 -3.29
CA PHE A 21 -6.25 11.48 -2.10
C PHE A 21 -5.59 12.81 -2.44
N ALA A 22 -5.99 13.84 -1.69
CA ALA A 22 -5.42 15.18 -1.88
C ALA A 22 -4.14 15.33 -1.08
N ALA A 23 -3.16 16.00 -1.67
CA ALA A 23 -1.89 16.24 -1.02
C ALA A 23 -1.46 17.68 -1.27
N THR A 24 -0.70 18.25 -0.34
CA THR A 24 -0.10 19.56 -0.58
C THR A 24 1.02 19.43 -1.62
N PRO A 25 1.35 20.52 -2.33
CA PRO A 25 2.49 20.46 -3.24
C PRO A 25 3.78 20.03 -2.54
N GLU A 26 3.98 20.44 -1.30
CA GLU A 26 5.17 20.10 -0.52
C GLU A 26 5.24 18.61 -0.25
N LEU A 27 4.11 18.00 0.09
CA LEU A 27 4.07 16.55 0.33
C LEU A 27 4.35 15.79 -0.96
N LYS A 28 3.75 16.24 -2.06
CA LYS A 28 3.97 15.59 -3.35
C LYS A 28 5.44 15.63 -3.74
N GLU A 29 6.06 16.80 -3.63
CA GLU A 29 7.48 16.94 -3.95
C GLU A 29 8.36 16.08 -3.06
N ALA A 30 8.05 16.04 -1.76
CA ALA A 30 8.81 15.21 -0.83
C ALA A 30 8.73 13.74 -1.19
N LEU A 31 7.54 13.28 -1.54
CA LEU A 31 7.35 11.88 -1.95
C LEU A 31 8.08 11.57 -3.26
N GLU A 32 8.04 12.49 -4.21
CA GLU A 32 8.78 12.31 -5.46
C GLU A 32 10.29 12.24 -5.23
N THR A 33 10.80 13.06 -4.32
CA THR A 33 12.22 13.03 -3.96
C THR A 33 12.60 11.68 -3.35
N VAL A 34 11.78 11.18 -2.43
CA VAL A 34 12.03 9.87 -1.82
C VAL A 34 11.99 8.76 -2.86
N ALA A 35 11.02 8.81 -3.76
CA ALA A 35 10.90 7.81 -4.83
C ALA A 35 12.14 7.81 -5.72
N GLN A 36 12.64 8.98 -6.09
CA GLN A 36 13.86 9.10 -6.88
C GLN A 36 15.07 8.51 -6.17
N GLU A 37 15.20 8.80 -4.87
CA GLU A 37 16.30 8.25 -4.08
C GLU A 37 16.26 6.73 -4.05
N LYS A 38 15.07 6.17 -4.04
CA LYS A 38 14.88 4.72 -4.02
C LYS A 38 14.83 4.11 -5.41
N CYS A 39 15.03 4.91 -6.45
CA CYS A 39 14.98 4.47 -7.85
C CYS A 39 13.68 3.78 -8.21
N MET A 40 12.57 4.35 -7.76
CA MET A 40 11.24 3.78 -8.01
C MET A 40 10.27 4.89 -8.41
N SER A 41 9.16 4.52 -9.03
CA SER A 41 8.13 5.49 -9.39
C SER A 41 7.36 5.92 -8.14
N LEU A 42 6.71 7.08 -8.22
CA LEU A 42 5.86 7.56 -7.13
C LEU A 42 4.76 6.55 -6.83
N SER A 43 4.13 6.01 -7.87
CA SER A 43 3.08 5.02 -7.72
C SER A 43 3.57 3.76 -6.98
N ALA A 44 4.77 3.29 -7.33
CA ALA A 44 5.36 2.14 -6.67
C ALA A 44 5.66 2.43 -5.20
N LEU A 45 6.17 3.63 -4.91
CA LEU A 45 6.43 4.04 -3.54
C LEU A 45 5.15 4.06 -2.72
N LEU A 46 4.10 4.66 -3.25
CA LEU A 46 2.81 4.75 -2.54
C LEU A 46 2.21 3.36 -2.33
N THR A 47 2.30 2.49 -3.33
CA THR A 47 1.82 1.12 -3.21
C THR A 47 2.57 0.37 -2.12
N ALA A 48 3.89 0.54 -2.07
CA ALA A 48 4.70 -0.11 -1.05
C ALA A 48 4.35 0.39 0.36
N LEU A 49 4.20 1.70 0.53
CA LEU A 49 3.84 2.27 1.82
C LEU A 49 2.46 1.79 2.28
N ALA A 50 1.49 1.80 1.37
CA ALA A 50 0.14 1.35 1.69
C ALA A 50 0.12 -0.13 2.03
N THR A 51 0.85 -0.95 1.28
CA THR A 51 0.93 -2.39 1.53
C THR A 51 1.55 -2.67 2.90
N ASP A 52 2.63 -1.95 3.24
CA ASP A 52 3.29 -2.11 4.53
C ASP A 52 2.34 -1.78 5.67
N GLU A 53 1.53 -0.73 5.51
CA GLU A 53 0.56 -0.35 6.54
C GLU A 53 -0.53 -1.41 6.70
N VAL A 54 -1.02 -1.96 5.59
CA VAL A 54 -2.00 -3.05 5.62
C VAL A 54 -1.43 -4.26 6.35
N LEU A 55 -0.19 -4.63 6.04
CA LEU A 55 0.47 -5.77 6.68
C LEU A 55 0.70 -5.53 8.17
N ALA A 56 1.00 -4.29 8.55
CA ALA A 56 1.18 -3.94 9.96
C ALA A 56 -0.12 -4.11 10.75
N ASN A 57 -1.25 -4.05 10.07
CA ASN A 57 -2.58 -4.18 10.69
C ASN A 57 -3.29 -5.46 10.27
N LYS A 58 -2.53 -6.50 9.95
CA LYS A 58 -3.09 -7.77 9.45
C LYS A 58 -4.13 -8.41 10.38
N GLU A 59 -4.03 -8.12 11.66
CA GLU A 59 -4.98 -8.64 12.65
C GLU A 59 -6.42 -8.24 12.36
N LEU A 60 -6.61 -7.07 11.76
CA LEU A 60 -7.96 -6.62 11.40
C LEU A 60 -8.61 -7.55 10.39
N PHE A 61 -7.82 -8.09 9.48
CA PHE A 61 -8.32 -8.98 8.43
C PHE A 61 -8.52 -10.40 8.97
N GLU A 62 -7.70 -10.82 9.92
CA GLU A 62 -7.86 -12.10 10.60
C GLU A 62 -9.15 -12.11 11.42
N ARG A 63 -9.46 -11.00 12.09
CA ARG A 63 -10.70 -10.87 12.84
C ARG A 63 -11.93 -10.97 11.95
N LYS A 64 -11.88 -10.33 10.78
CA LYS A 64 -12.99 -10.41 9.82
C LYS A 64 -13.18 -11.81 9.33
N ALA A 65 -12.09 -12.53 9.08
CA ALA A 65 -12.17 -13.92 8.65
C ALA A 65 -12.79 -14.80 9.73
N SER A 66 -12.48 -14.55 11.02
CA SER A 66 -13.05 -15.33 12.13
C SER A 66 -14.53 -15.06 12.32
N ASN A 67 -14.99 -13.90 11.97
CA ASN A 67 -16.38 -13.51 12.15
C ASN A 67 -17.25 -13.86 10.95
N GLY A 68 -16.62 -14.25 9.87
CA GLY A 68 -17.30 -14.54 8.61
C GLY A 68 -17.92 -15.92 8.50
#